data_fb6c6d3aab2b51646b6dda8699107db9
#
_entry.id   fb6c6d3aab2b51646b6dda8699107db9
#
_cell.length_a   1.000
_cell.length_b   1.000
_cell.length_c   1.000
_cell.angle_alpha   90.00
_cell.angle_beta   90.00
_cell.angle_gamma   90.00
#
_symmetry.space_group_name_H-M   'P 1'
#
loop_
_entity.id
_entity.type
_entity.pdbx_description
1 polymer ?
#
loop_
_entity_poly.entity_id
_entity_poly.type
_entity_poly.pdbx_seq_one_letter_code
_entity_poly.pdbx_strand_id
1 'polypeptide(L)'
;MRRAGGGSLIHMASVTGHLGHPGITVYGATKGALIALARGQAVELAADNIRVNTVSPGTVDSPMLHRFLADHATDIQKAREAFDRLHPRGKVGSIGEVAAVFVFLASDEAANITATDIRCDGGYGARGQQPTS
;
A
#
# COMPACT_ATOMS: atom_id res chain seq x y z
N MET A 1 -12.22 -20.43 -2.38
CA MET A 1 -10.79 -20.81 -2.46
C MET A 1 -10.56 -22.25 -2.03
N ARG A 2 -10.85 -22.68 -0.79
CA ARG A 2 -10.63 -24.09 -0.35
C ARG A 2 -11.23 -25.12 -1.29
N ARG A 3 -12.51 -24.97 -1.69
CA ARG A 3 -13.17 -25.89 -2.64
C ARG A 3 -12.58 -25.86 -4.06
N ALA A 4 -11.86 -24.80 -4.40
CA ALA A 4 -11.22 -24.63 -5.72
C ALA A 4 -9.74 -25.05 -5.72
N GLY A 5 -9.23 -25.62 -4.63
CA GLY A 5 -7.85 -26.11 -4.53
C GLY A 5 -6.81 -25.03 -4.24
N GLY A 6 -7.20 -23.82 -3.83
CA GLY A 6 -6.29 -22.76 -3.46
C GLY A 6 -6.70 -21.36 -3.94
N GLY A 7 -5.79 -20.42 -3.87
CA GLY A 7 -6.00 -19.05 -4.35
C GLY A 7 -5.04 -18.01 -3.76
N SER A 8 -5.29 -16.76 -4.09
CA SER A 8 -4.54 -15.61 -3.59
C SER A 8 -5.49 -14.59 -2.96
N LEU A 9 -5.24 -14.25 -1.71
CA LEU A 9 -5.95 -13.21 -0.96
C LEU A 9 -5.00 -12.02 -0.79
N ILE A 10 -5.44 -10.84 -1.21
CA ILE A 10 -4.59 -9.66 -1.22
C ILE A 10 -5.32 -8.51 -0.53
N HIS A 11 -4.78 -8.03 0.59
CA HIS A 11 -5.34 -6.90 1.30
C HIS A 11 -4.73 -5.58 0.84
N MET A 12 -5.57 -4.56 0.67
CA MET A 12 -5.13 -3.19 0.40
C MET A 12 -4.77 -2.51 1.73
N ALA A 13 -3.49 -2.50 2.08
CA ALA A 13 -2.97 -1.75 3.22
C ALA A 13 -2.61 -0.31 2.83
N SER A 14 -1.57 0.27 3.39
CA SER A 14 -1.02 1.60 3.09
C SER A 14 0.35 1.75 3.75
N VAL A 15 1.18 2.64 3.24
CA VAL A 15 2.40 3.09 3.95
C VAL A 15 2.10 3.63 5.35
N THR A 16 0.90 4.16 5.58
CA THR A 16 0.46 4.61 6.92
C THR A 16 0.29 3.48 7.93
N GLY A 17 0.25 2.24 7.48
CA GLY A 17 0.34 1.07 8.36
C GLY A 17 1.74 0.83 8.92
N HIS A 18 2.76 1.48 8.36
CA HIS A 18 4.17 1.39 8.76
C HIS A 18 4.69 2.71 9.37
N LEU A 19 4.09 3.83 9.00
CA LEU A 19 4.56 5.17 9.33
C LEU A 19 3.49 5.97 10.08
N GLY A 20 3.92 6.73 11.08
CA GLY A 20 3.05 7.69 11.76
C GLY A 20 2.81 8.94 10.90
N HIS A 21 1.53 9.32 10.76
CA HIS A 21 1.14 10.55 10.08
C HIS A 21 0.19 11.35 10.97
N PRO A 22 0.46 12.64 11.20
CA PRO A 22 -0.46 13.50 11.95
C PRO A 22 -1.88 13.50 11.33
N GLY A 23 -2.90 13.50 12.17
CA GLY A 23 -4.30 13.63 11.75
C GLY A 23 -4.96 12.35 11.20
N ILE A 24 -4.21 11.27 10.95
CA ILE A 24 -4.74 10.02 10.40
C ILE A 24 -4.35 8.76 11.21
N THR A 25 -4.18 8.92 12.52
CA THR A 25 -3.76 7.83 13.44
C THR A 25 -4.66 6.60 13.36
N VAL A 26 -5.99 6.79 13.41
CA VAL A 26 -6.95 5.68 13.33
C VAL A 26 -6.86 4.96 11.98
N TYR A 27 -6.76 5.71 10.89
CA TYR A 27 -6.55 5.13 9.56
C TYR A 27 -5.27 4.29 9.51
N GLY A 28 -4.15 4.83 10.03
CA GLY A 28 -2.89 4.08 10.13
C GLY A 28 -3.04 2.79 10.91
N ALA A 29 -3.73 2.82 12.06
CA ALA A 29 -4.00 1.63 12.86
C ALA A 29 -4.78 0.57 12.08
N THR A 30 -5.83 0.95 11.33
CA THR A 30 -6.59 0.00 10.48
C THR A 30 -5.72 -0.63 9.42
N LYS A 31 -4.80 0.13 8.81
CA LYS A 31 -3.90 -0.36 7.77
C LYS A 31 -2.79 -1.26 8.33
N GLY A 32 -2.27 -0.94 9.52
CA GLY A 32 -1.35 -1.82 10.25
C GLY A 32 -2.01 -3.14 10.66
N ALA A 33 -3.28 -3.09 11.08
CA ALA A 33 -4.05 -4.28 11.39
C ALA A 33 -4.19 -5.24 10.19
N LEU A 34 -4.38 -4.71 8.97
CA LEU A 34 -4.44 -5.54 7.75
C LEU A 34 -3.12 -6.25 7.47
N ILE A 35 -1.98 -5.59 7.73
CA ILE A 35 -0.64 -6.19 7.55
C ILE A 35 -0.43 -7.34 8.56
N ALA A 36 -0.83 -7.13 9.81
CA ALA A 36 -0.74 -8.18 10.83
C ALA A 36 -1.71 -9.33 10.55
N LEU A 37 -2.95 -9.02 10.15
CA LEU A 37 -3.97 -10.00 9.77
C LEU A 37 -3.50 -10.91 8.64
N ALA A 38 -2.90 -10.32 7.59
CA ALA A 38 -2.41 -11.08 6.44
C ALA A 38 -1.36 -12.12 6.82
N ARG A 39 -0.46 -11.79 7.76
CA ARG A 39 0.54 -12.74 8.27
C ARG A 39 -0.10 -13.93 8.99
N GLY A 40 -1.07 -13.68 9.87
CA GLY A 40 -1.82 -14.74 10.55
C GLY A 40 -2.57 -15.63 9.55
N GLN A 41 -3.34 -15.01 8.65
CA GLN A 41 -4.08 -15.74 7.62
C GLN A 41 -3.17 -16.54 6.68
N ALA A 42 -1.99 -16.03 6.34
CA ALA A 42 -1.05 -16.75 5.48
C ALA A 42 -0.60 -18.06 6.12
N VAL A 43 -0.34 -18.07 7.42
CA VAL A 43 0.03 -19.30 8.17
C VAL A 43 -1.17 -20.24 8.30
N GLU A 44 -2.33 -19.71 8.67
CA GLU A 44 -3.56 -20.52 8.87
C GLU A 44 -4.05 -21.18 7.58
N LEU A 45 -3.90 -20.51 6.43
CA LEU A 45 -4.45 -20.94 5.16
C LEU A 45 -3.44 -21.65 4.25
N ALA A 46 -2.19 -21.79 4.69
CA ALA A 46 -1.12 -22.42 3.89
C ALA A 46 -1.45 -23.86 3.49
N ALA A 47 -2.01 -24.65 4.40
CA ALA A 47 -2.43 -26.03 4.13
C ALA A 47 -3.55 -26.14 3.09
N ASP A 48 -4.32 -25.07 2.88
CA ASP A 48 -5.37 -24.96 1.87
C ASP A 48 -4.84 -24.47 0.50
N ASN A 49 -3.52 -24.31 0.36
CA ASN A 49 -2.88 -23.72 -0.83
C ASN A 49 -3.38 -22.29 -1.12
N ILE A 50 -3.63 -21.50 -0.07
CA ILE A 50 -4.07 -20.11 -0.19
C ILE A 50 -2.93 -19.20 0.27
N ARG A 51 -2.46 -18.34 -0.63
CA ARG A 51 -1.49 -17.29 -0.33
C ARG A 51 -2.21 -16.04 0.20
N VAL A 52 -1.61 -15.36 1.15
CA VAL A 52 -2.15 -14.10 1.68
C VAL A 52 -1.05 -13.07 1.75
N ASN A 53 -1.26 -11.93 1.10
CA ASN A 53 -0.31 -10.82 1.04
C ASN A 53 -1.01 -9.48 1.27
N THR A 54 -0.23 -8.43 1.49
CA THR A 54 -0.71 -7.06 1.48
C THR A 54 0.02 -6.23 0.43
N VAL A 55 -0.65 -5.20 -0.07
CA VAL A 55 -0.05 -4.14 -0.86
C VAL A 55 -0.22 -2.84 -0.09
N SER A 56 0.88 -2.13 0.11
CA SER A 56 0.95 -0.86 0.83
C SER A 56 1.33 0.28 -0.12
N PRO A 57 0.37 0.92 -0.80
CA PRO A 57 0.65 2.08 -1.62
C PRO A 57 1.09 3.29 -0.79
N GLY A 58 1.89 4.16 -1.41
CA GLY A 58 2.06 5.54 -0.99
C GLY A 58 0.84 6.39 -1.38
N THR A 59 1.06 7.67 -1.67
CA THR A 59 0.01 8.49 -2.25
C THR A 59 -0.24 8.06 -3.69
N VAL A 60 -1.51 7.89 -4.02
CA VAL A 60 -1.97 7.45 -5.36
C VAL A 60 -2.83 8.54 -5.98
N ASP A 61 -2.58 8.83 -7.26
CA ASP A 61 -3.42 9.71 -8.07
C ASP A 61 -4.79 9.06 -8.30
N SER A 62 -5.72 9.39 -7.44
CA SER A 62 -7.02 8.72 -7.32
C SER A 62 -8.12 9.73 -6.96
N PRO A 63 -9.40 9.38 -7.16
CA PRO A 63 -10.52 10.22 -6.72
C PRO A 63 -10.46 10.60 -5.23
N MET A 64 -9.85 9.74 -4.38
CA MET A 64 -9.65 10.05 -2.95
C MET A 64 -8.67 11.22 -2.78
N LEU A 65 -7.53 11.21 -3.47
CA LEU A 65 -6.57 12.31 -3.42
C LEU A 65 -7.18 13.60 -3.97
N HIS A 66 -7.87 13.52 -5.12
CA HIS A 66 -8.50 14.69 -5.73
C HIS A 66 -9.53 15.33 -4.80
N ARG A 67 -10.36 14.53 -4.14
CA ARG A 67 -11.32 15.01 -3.15
C ARG A 67 -10.62 15.65 -1.96
N PHE A 68 -9.60 14.97 -1.41
CA PHE A 68 -8.82 15.52 -0.30
C PHE A 68 -8.20 16.88 -0.63
N LEU A 69 -7.63 17.02 -1.83
CA LEU A 69 -7.06 18.31 -2.29
C LEU A 69 -8.14 19.38 -2.45
N ALA A 70 -9.30 19.03 -3.01
CA ALA A 70 -10.41 19.97 -3.17
C ALA A 70 -10.96 20.48 -1.82
N ASP A 71 -11.00 19.60 -0.82
CA ASP A 71 -11.58 19.93 0.50
C ASP A 71 -10.61 20.70 1.42
N HIS A 72 -9.30 20.58 1.21
CA HIS A 72 -8.30 21.05 2.19
C HIS A 72 -7.23 21.99 1.62
N ALA A 73 -7.06 22.07 0.29
CA ALA A 73 -6.02 22.89 -0.31
C ALA A 73 -6.55 24.23 -0.78
N THR A 74 -5.88 25.32 -0.42
CA THR A 74 -6.14 26.67 -0.99
C THR A 74 -5.53 26.82 -2.39
N ASP A 75 -4.45 26.06 -2.67
CA ASP A 75 -3.79 25.99 -3.97
C ASP A 75 -3.55 24.50 -4.29
N ILE A 76 -4.41 23.94 -5.12
CA ILE A 76 -4.41 22.51 -5.46
C ILE A 76 -3.10 22.11 -6.14
N GLN A 77 -2.54 22.96 -7.00
CA GLN A 77 -1.31 22.64 -7.73
C GLN A 77 -0.12 22.53 -6.77
N LYS A 78 0.06 23.50 -5.88
CA LYS A 78 1.12 23.46 -4.86
C LYS A 78 0.96 22.29 -3.90
N ALA A 79 -0.27 21.99 -3.50
CA ALA A 79 -0.54 20.86 -2.63
C ALA A 79 -0.21 19.53 -3.35
N ARG A 80 -0.58 19.38 -4.62
CA ARG A 80 -0.21 18.23 -5.43
C ARG A 80 1.30 18.06 -5.54
N GLU A 81 2.03 19.11 -5.85
CA GLU A 81 3.50 19.09 -5.92
C GLU A 81 4.13 18.72 -4.55
N ALA A 82 3.51 19.13 -3.44
CA ALA A 82 3.96 18.72 -2.12
C ALA A 82 3.83 17.19 -1.93
N PHE A 83 2.72 16.57 -2.37
CA PHE A 83 2.59 15.12 -2.37
C PHE A 83 3.61 14.44 -3.28
N ASP A 84 3.88 14.98 -4.46
CA ASP A 84 4.87 14.44 -5.38
C ASP A 84 6.27 14.41 -4.75
N ARG A 85 6.66 15.49 -4.07
CA ARG A 85 7.96 15.60 -3.37
C ARG A 85 8.14 14.63 -2.18
N LEU A 86 7.06 14.12 -1.60
CA LEU A 86 7.15 13.09 -0.56
C LEU A 86 7.73 11.78 -1.09
N HIS A 87 7.58 11.52 -2.38
CA HIS A 87 8.03 10.29 -3.02
C HIS A 87 9.41 10.50 -3.66
N PRO A 88 10.45 9.71 -3.29
CA PRO A 88 11.78 9.80 -3.91
C PRO A 88 11.77 9.73 -5.43
N ARG A 89 10.81 9.03 -6.04
CA ARG A 89 10.63 8.99 -7.50
C ARG A 89 10.13 10.31 -8.12
N GLY A 90 9.80 11.32 -7.29
CA GLY A 90 9.38 12.66 -7.73
C GLY A 90 7.91 12.79 -8.13
N LYS A 91 7.09 11.76 -7.94
CA LYS A 91 5.66 11.79 -8.23
C LYS A 91 4.89 10.76 -7.41
N VAL A 92 3.60 11.01 -7.17
CA VAL A 92 2.66 10.03 -6.62
C VAL A 92 2.47 8.84 -7.57
N GLY A 93 2.01 7.72 -7.04
CA GLY A 93 1.69 6.55 -7.84
C GLY A 93 0.43 6.74 -8.70
N SER A 94 0.28 5.94 -9.74
CA SER A 94 -0.98 5.80 -10.48
C SER A 94 -1.77 4.59 -9.99
N ILE A 95 -3.09 4.60 -10.23
CA ILE A 95 -3.95 3.44 -9.96
C ILE A 95 -3.46 2.20 -10.73
N GLY A 96 -3.02 2.37 -11.99
CA GLY A 96 -2.50 1.29 -12.81
C GLY A 96 -1.23 0.65 -12.26
N GLU A 97 -0.31 1.45 -11.69
CA GLU A 97 0.91 0.93 -11.05
C GLU A 97 0.58 0.08 -9.81
N VAL A 98 -0.40 0.50 -9.02
CA VAL A 98 -0.87 -0.29 -7.87
C VAL A 98 -1.59 -1.56 -8.33
N ALA A 99 -2.48 -1.45 -9.32
CA ALA A 99 -3.21 -2.59 -9.88
C ALA A 99 -2.27 -3.67 -10.45
N ALA A 100 -1.16 -3.29 -11.08
CA ALA A 100 -0.18 -4.23 -11.60
C ALA A 100 0.42 -5.13 -10.50
N VAL A 101 0.63 -4.60 -9.30
CA VAL A 101 1.10 -5.39 -8.14
C VAL A 101 0.04 -6.41 -7.71
N PHE A 102 -1.25 -6.04 -7.73
CA PHE A 102 -2.34 -6.97 -7.44
C PHE A 102 -2.43 -8.08 -8.48
N VAL A 103 -2.31 -7.75 -9.77
CA VAL A 103 -2.32 -8.73 -10.86
C VAL A 103 -1.16 -9.73 -10.69
N PHE A 104 0.05 -9.25 -10.41
CA PHE A 104 1.20 -10.09 -10.14
C PHE A 104 0.96 -11.02 -8.95
N LEU A 105 0.52 -10.48 -7.81
CA LEU A 105 0.26 -11.29 -6.61
C LEU A 105 -0.90 -12.29 -6.80
N ALA A 106 -1.84 -12.01 -7.69
CA ALA A 106 -2.94 -12.92 -8.02
C ALA A 106 -2.52 -14.06 -8.96
N SER A 107 -1.42 -13.89 -9.70
CA SER A 107 -0.95 -14.85 -10.69
C SER A 107 -0.11 -15.98 -10.07
N ASP A 108 0.15 -17.01 -10.87
CA ASP A 108 1.02 -18.13 -10.50
C ASP A 108 2.51 -17.73 -10.44
N GLU A 109 2.88 -16.60 -11.06
CA GLU A 109 4.24 -16.04 -10.97
C GLU A 109 4.61 -15.68 -9.51
N ALA A 110 3.62 -15.42 -8.66
CA ALA A 110 3.78 -15.16 -7.24
C ALA A 110 3.56 -16.41 -6.36
N ALA A 111 3.69 -17.63 -6.90
CA ALA A 111 3.35 -18.87 -6.20
C ALA A 111 4.08 -19.07 -4.86
N ASN A 112 5.31 -18.57 -4.73
CA ASN A 112 6.10 -18.66 -3.48
C ASN A 112 6.05 -17.37 -2.65
N ILE A 113 5.11 -16.45 -2.93
CA ILE A 113 4.97 -15.18 -2.19
C ILE A 113 3.72 -15.24 -1.32
N THR A 114 3.91 -15.33 0.00
CA THR A 114 2.85 -15.27 1.01
C THR A 114 3.36 -14.60 2.27
N ALA A 115 2.48 -14.09 3.14
CA ALA A 115 2.79 -13.35 4.37
C ALA A 115 3.63 -12.08 4.16
N THR A 116 3.66 -11.54 2.94
CA THR A 116 4.50 -10.41 2.55
C THR A 116 3.65 -9.15 2.40
N ASP A 117 4.25 -8.01 2.76
CA ASP A 117 3.73 -6.69 2.42
C ASP A 117 4.58 -6.07 1.31
N ILE A 118 3.96 -5.79 0.17
CA ILE A 118 4.63 -5.12 -0.95
C ILE A 118 4.31 -3.63 -0.91
N ARG A 119 5.33 -2.82 -0.62
CA ARG A 119 5.21 -1.37 -0.68
C ARG A 119 5.30 -0.90 -2.13
N CYS A 120 4.23 -0.29 -2.61
CA CYS A 120 4.10 0.32 -3.93
C CYS A 120 4.02 1.84 -3.75
N ASP A 121 5.09 2.45 -3.25
CA ASP A 121 5.10 3.78 -2.64
C ASP A 121 6.13 4.76 -3.25
N GLY A 122 6.80 4.39 -4.33
CA GLY A 122 7.83 5.22 -4.95
C GLY A 122 9.00 5.56 -4.03
N GLY A 123 9.25 4.72 -3.02
CA GLY A 123 10.31 4.90 -2.03
C GLY A 123 9.93 5.76 -0.82
N TYR A 124 8.66 6.18 -0.71
CA TYR A 124 8.20 7.06 0.37
C TYR A 124 8.53 6.51 1.76
N GLY A 125 8.20 5.25 2.02
CA GLY A 125 8.42 4.60 3.30
C GLY A 125 9.88 4.23 3.61
N ALA A 126 10.77 4.37 2.64
CA ALA A 126 12.20 4.07 2.81
C ALA A 126 13.06 5.34 3.01
N ARG A 127 12.45 6.53 2.88
CA ARG A 127 13.17 7.80 2.93
C ARG A 127 13.66 8.10 4.35
N GLY A 128 14.98 8.03 4.54
CA GLY A 128 15.64 8.59 5.70
C GLY A 128 15.78 10.11 5.57
N GLN A 129 15.87 10.81 6.71
CA GLN A 129 16.27 12.22 6.73
C GLN A 129 17.76 12.29 7.07
N GLN A 130 18.53 12.90 6.17
CA GLN A 130 19.92 13.29 6.45
C GLN A 130 19.93 14.79 6.74
N PRO A 131 20.65 15.26 7.77
CA PRO A 131 20.89 16.68 7.94
C PRO A 131 21.62 17.20 6.69
N THR A 132 21.02 18.14 6.00
CA THR A 132 21.73 18.89 4.96
C THR A 132 22.55 19.96 5.65
N SER A 133 23.86 19.86 5.55
CA SER A 133 24.80 20.89 5.98
C SER A 133 24.60 22.17 5.19
#